data_413cdba53b815851946de49c59d29961
#
_entry.id   413cdba53b815851946de49c59d29961
#
_cell.length_a   1.000
_cell.length_b   1.000
_cell.length_c   1.000
_cell.angle_alpha   90.00
_cell.angle_beta   90.00
_cell.angle_gamma   90.00
#
_symmetry.space_group_name_H-M   'P 1'
#
loop_
_entity.id
_entity.type
_entity.pdbx_description
1 polymer ?
#
loop_
_entity_poly.entity_id
_entity_poly.type
_entity_poly.pdbx_seq_one_letter_code
_entity_poly.pdbx_strand_id
1 'polypeptide(L)'
;MTDKMPVPKNEVERLEKLDEYNIMDSAPEIVFDEITELAAEILQCPVSFIQFMDEDRQWFKSKYGLPDDFVETPRDASICATTICQNDLLLVPDLTKDDRFSDYDMVKSAPNVRFYAGMPLITPTGHSIGTLCTVDFEERDITLNQQEAMRRLSHQVVTQLELRRTVVEMDNAIKSRDKMHQELVAEKSRSDELLLNILPKKIASELRNTEKVEPRFYNSATIMFGDFAGFTKLAEQMQPKSLIDLLHQYFSVFDNIVAKHNVEKLKTIGDAYMCVAGVPAESRGHAIATCLASLEIQN
;
A
#
# COMPACT_ATOMS: atom_id res chain seq x y z
N MET A 1 7.59 37.23 -34.16
CA MET A 1 6.43 36.36 -33.94
C MET A 1 6.92 35.20 -33.13
N THR A 2 6.61 35.16 -31.87
CA THR A 2 6.94 34.01 -31.04
C THR A 2 6.05 32.84 -31.52
N ASP A 3 6.61 31.98 -32.39
CA ASP A 3 5.96 30.71 -32.68
C ASP A 3 5.79 29.99 -31.33
N LYS A 4 4.53 29.69 -31.01
CA LYS A 4 4.22 28.92 -29.81
C LYS A 4 4.99 27.61 -29.90
N MET A 5 5.71 27.28 -28.82
CA MET A 5 6.38 25.99 -28.72
C MET A 5 5.45 24.84 -29.10
N PRO A 6 5.97 23.84 -29.82
CA PRO A 6 5.15 22.69 -30.17
C PRO A 6 4.71 21.96 -28.90
N VAL A 7 3.40 21.68 -28.83
CA VAL A 7 2.79 20.91 -27.76
C VAL A 7 2.24 19.62 -28.38
N PRO A 8 2.46 18.45 -27.79
CA PRO A 8 1.90 17.19 -28.27
C PRO A 8 0.37 17.27 -28.39
N LYS A 9 -0.19 16.60 -29.39
CA LYS A 9 -1.66 16.60 -29.61
C LYS A 9 -2.45 15.97 -28.46
N ASN A 10 -1.81 15.08 -27.70
CA ASN A 10 -2.35 14.35 -26.56
C ASN A 10 -1.76 14.85 -25.23
N GLU A 11 -1.55 16.17 -25.10
CA GLU A 11 -0.85 16.76 -23.96
C GLU A 11 -1.52 16.43 -22.63
N VAL A 12 -2.84 16.45 -22.54
CA VAL A 12 -3.58 16.16 -21.31
C VAL A 12 -3.31 14.72 -20.86
N GLU A 13 -3.49 13.75 -21.77
CA GLU A 13 -3.24 12.34 -21.47
C GLU A 13 -1.75 12.07 -21.17
N ARG A 14 -0.85 12.81 -21.81
CA ARG A 14 0.58 12.74 -21.57
C ARG A 14 0.94 13.19 -20.16
N LEU A 15 0.37 14.30 -19.70
CA LEU A 15 0.59 14.82 -18.34
C LEU A 15 -0.01 13.89 -17.28
N GLU A 16 -1.24 13.39 -17.49
CA GLU A 16 -1.83 12.38 -16.61
C GLU A 16 -0.93 11.14 -16.52
N LYS A 17 -0.38 10.70 -17.68
CA LYS A 17 0.53 9.56 -17.70
C LYS A 17 1.85 9.85 -16.98
N LEU A 18 2.44 11.02 -17.11
CA LEU A 18 3.63 11.43 -16.35
C LEU A 18 3.38 11.39 -14.84
N ASP A 19 2.22 11.87 -14.40
CA ASP A 19 1.84 11.88 -12.99
C ASP A 19 1.73 10.46 -12.40
N GLU A 20 1.20 9.48 -13.16
CA GLU A 20 1.13 8.08 -12.73
C GLU A 20 2.50 7.48 -12.33
N TYR A 21 3.60 7.94 -12.91
CA TYR A 21 4.93 7.44 -12.56
C TYR A 21 5.48 8.03 -11.25
N ASN A 22 4.91 9.11 -10.73
CA ASN A 22 5.40 9.81 -9.54
C ASN A 22 6.92 10.02 -9.58
N ILE A 23 7.42 10.41 -10.75
CA ILE A 23 8.86 10.58 -11.01
C ILE A 23 9.33 12.01 -10.79
N MET A 24 8.44 12.99 -11.01
CA MET A 24 8.75 14.40 -10.83
C MET A 24 9.19 14.67 -9.38
N ASP A 25 10.20 15.49 -9.23
CA ASP A 25 10.78 15.91 -7.95
C ASP A 25 11.24 14.75 -7.03
N SER A 26 11.40 13.53 -7.61
CA SER A 26 11.88 12.37 -6.86
C SER A 26 13.39 12.43 -6.62
N ALA A 27 13.85 11.75 -5.56
CA ALA A 27 15.28 11.66 -5.24
C ALA A 27 16.10 11.08 -6.40
N PRO A 28 17.39 11.39 -6.51
CA PRO A 28 18.30 10.75 -7.47
C PRO A 28 18.30 9.24 -7.33
N GLU A 29 18.42 8.53 -8.45
CA GLU A 29 18.46 7.08 -8.51
C GLU A 29 19.59 6.63 -9.44
N ILE A 30 20.52 5.85 -8.92
CA ILE A 30 21.76 5.43 -9.57
C ILE A 30 21.54 4.84 -10.96
N VAL A 31 20.45 4.12 -11.15
CA VAL A 31 20.13 3.45 -12.43
C VAL A 31 19.92 4.44 -13.57
N PHE A 32 19.37 5.63 -13.29
CA PHE A 32 19.22 6.68 -14.30
C PHE A 32 20.54 7.39 -14.55
N ASP A 33 21.36 7.56 -13.51
CA ASP A 33 22.69 8.20 -13.63
C ASP A 33 23.63 7.34 -14.48
N GLU A 34 23.65 6.03 -14.29
CA GLU A 34 24.41 5.07 -15.11
C GLU A 34 23.98 5.12 -16.59
N ILE A 35 22.68 5.21 -16.88
CA ILE A 35 22.18 5.33 -18.26
C ILE A 35 22.60 6.66 -18.88
N THR A 36 22.54 7.74 -18.11
CA THR A 36 22.92 9.09 -18.56
C THR A 36 24.41 9.17 -18.87
N GLU A 37 25.24 8.63 -17.99
CA GLU A 37 26.70 8.55 -18.17
C GLU A 37 27.06 7.72 -19.39
N LEU A 38 26.44 6.53 -19.54
CA LEU A 38 26.64 5.65 -20.68
C LEU A 38 26.25 6.32 -22.02
N ALA A 39 25.19 7.10 -22.03
CA ALA A 39 24.79 7.88 -23.22
C ALA A 39 25.86 8.91 -23.62
N ALA A 40 26.40 9.62 -22.63
CA ALA A 40 27.50 10.56 -22.84
C ALA A 40 28.76 9.88 -23.39
N GLU A 41 29.13 8.74 -22.82
CA GLU A 41 30.30 7.94 -23.27
C GLU A 41 30.15 7.42 -24.70
N ILE A 42 29.00 6.80 -25.02
CA ILE A 42 28.76 6.23 -26.35
C ILE A 42 28.76 7.30 -27.44
N LEU A 43 28.14 8.44 -27.16
CA LEU A 43 28.12 9.56 -28.12
C LEU A 43 29.35 10.43 -28.04
N GLN A 44 30.20 10.23 -27.03
CA GLN A 44 31.37 11.05 -26.74
C GLN A 44 31.01 12.55 -26.58
N CYS A 45 29.84 12.81 -25.95
CA CYS A 45 29.36 14.17 -25.69
C CYS A 45 29.69 14.59 -24.25
N PRO A 46 30.02 15.87 -24.01
CA PRO A 46 30.34 16.37 -22.69
C PRO A 46 29.13 16.48 -21.77
N VAL A 47 27.91 16.47 -22.32
CA VAL A 47 26.68 16.62 -21.56
C VAL A 47 25.66 15.58 -22.02
N SER A 48 25.04 14.94 -21.02
CA SER A 48 23.88 14.04 -21.22
C SER A 48 22.90 14.21 -20.05
N PHE A 49 21.63 13.97 -20.28
CA PHE A 49 20.62 14.02 -19.23
C PHE A 49 19.35 13.26 -19.58
N ILE A 50 18.68 12.79 -18.54
CA ILE A 50 17.29 12.30 -18.57
C ILE A 50 16.43 13.36 -17.94
N GLN A 51 15.42 13.82 -18.66
CA GLN A 51 14.48 14.82 -18.19
C GLN A 51 13.03 14.40 -18.43
N PHE A 52 12.13 14.94 -17.63
CA PHE A 52 10.69 14.81 -17.79
C PHE A 52 10.08 16.18 -18.06
N MET A 53 9.07 16.21 -18.91
CA MET A 53 8.43 17.44 -19.38
C MET A 53 7.08 17.62 -18.72
N ASP A 54 7.00 18.58 -17.79
CA ASP A 54 5.77 19.02 -17.14
C ASP A 54 4.99 20.02 -18.02
N GLU A 55 3.93 20.61 -17.51
CA GLU A 55 3.12 21.59 -18.21
C GLU A 55 3.96 22.84 -18.61
N ASP A 56 4.76 23.35 -17.69
CA ASP A 56 5.50 24.60 -17.83
C ASP A 56 7.02 24.49 -17.65
N ARG A 57 7.52 23.34 -17.18
CA ARG A 57 8.94 23.10 -16.91
C ARG A 57 9.46 21.79 -17.47
N GLN A 58 10.75 21.77 -17.68
CA GLN A 58 11.60 20.60 -17.89
C GLN A 58 12.36 20.31 -16.60
N TRP A 59 12.17 19.13 -16.02
CA TRP A 59 12.83 18.70 -14.79
C TRP A 59 13.83 17.58 -15.06
N PHE A 60 15.05 17.70 -14.50
CA PHE A 60 16.15 16.78 -14.73
C PHE A 60 16.19 15.68 -13.66
N LYS A 61 15.88 14.44 -14.06
CA LYS A 61 15.99 13.25 -13.20
C LYS A 61 17.44 12.82 -13.01
N SER A 62 18.22 12.88 -14.07
CA SER A 62 19.63 12.52 -14.09
C SER A 62 20.37 13.40 -15.09
N LYS A 63 21.63 13.71 -14.79
CA LYS A 63 22.45 14.60 -15.60
C LYS A 63 23.93 14.26 -15.47
N TYR A 64 24.66 14.38 -16.58
CA TYR A 64 26.09 14.24 -16.69
C TYR A 64 26.66 15.50 -17.36
N GLY A 65 27.74 16.08 -16.79
CA GLY A 65 28.38 17.27 -17.35
C GLY A 65 27.64 18.61 -17.11
N LEU A 66 26.58 18.58 -16.29
CA LEU A 66 25.85 19.78 -15.84
C LEU A 66 26.07 20.03 -14.34
N PRO A 67 25.98 21.28 -13.86
CA PRO A 67 26.07 21.62 -12.45
C PRO A 67 25.01 20.93 -11.58
N ASP A 68 25.32 20.68 -10.31
CA ASP A 68 24.39 19.99 -9.38
C ASP A 68 23.14 20.82 -9.09
N ASP A 69 23.24 22.14 -9.08
CA ASP A 69 22.14 23.07 -8.87
C ASP A 69 21.25 23.28 -10.12
N PHE A 70 21.62 22.71 -11.26
CA PHE A 70 20.83 22.76 -12.49
C PHE A 70 19.71 21.70 -12.44
N VAL A 71 18.59 22.01 -11.79
CA VAL A 71 17.51 21.05 -11.47
C VAL A 71 16.39 21.10 -12.50
N GLU A 72 16.06 22.28 -13.01
CA GLU A 72 14.96 22.49 -13.94
C GLU A 72 15.19 23.71 -14.84
N THR A 73 14.45 23.78 -15.93
CA THR A 73 14.40 24.94 -16.83
C THR A 73 12.97 25.17 -17.31
N PRO A 74 12.61 26.40 -17.72
CA PRO A 74 11.33 26.65 -18.36
C PRO A 74 11.16 25.79 -19.61
N ARG A 75 9.97 25.26 -19.84
CA ARG A 75 9.67 24.41 -20.99
C ARG A 75 9.89 25.13 -22.33
N ASP A 76 9.58 26.41 -22.39
CA ASP A 76 9.71 27.23 -23.57
C ASP A 76 11.17 27.53 -23.97
N ALA A 77 12.11 27.31 -23.09
CA ALA A 77 13.55 27.41 -23.39
C ALA A 77 14.17 26.07 -23.82
N SER A 78 13.37 25.00 -23.96
CA SER A 78 13.87 23.63 -24.13
C SER A 78 13.69 23.09 -25.55
N ILE A 79 14.78 22.60 -26.16
CA ILE A 79 14.73 21.81 -27.41
C ILE A 79 13.95 20.50 -27.21
N CYS A 80 14.00 19.95 -25.99
CA CYS A 80 13.31 18.70 -25.62
C CYS A 80 11.79 18.80 -25.77
N ALA A 81 11.19 19.99 -25.65
CA ALA A 81 9.77 20.21 -25.94
C ALA A 81 9.40 19.89 -27.39
N THR A 82 10.34 20.09 -28.33
CA THR A 82 10.16 19.64 -29.73
C THR A 82 10.37 18.12 -29.84
N THR A 83 11.31 17.55 -29.08
CA THR A 83 11.60 16.11 -29.08
C THR A 83 10.40 15.29 -28.64
N ILE A 84 9.69 15.70 -27.58
CA ILE A 84 8.51 14.97 -27.08
C ILE A 84 7.33 14.97 -28.06
N CYS A 85 7.34 15.85 -29.06
CA CYS A 85 6.35 15.88 -30.15
C CYS A 85 6.64 14.88 -31.27
N GLN A 86 7.78 14.16 -31.19
CA GLN A 86 8.23 13.19 -32.19
C GLN A 86 8.18 11.77 -31.62
N ASN A 87 8.24 10.79 -32.52
CA ASN A 87 8.24 9.36 -32.13
C ASN A 87 9.62 8.71 -32.29
N ASP A 88 10.63 9.47 -32.68
CA ASP A 88 12.00 8.97 -32.90
C ASP A 88 13.01 10.06 -32.55
N LEU A 89 14.28 9.72 -32.72
CA LEU A 89 15.42 10.58 -32.43
C LEU A 89 15.32 11.93 -33.15
N LEU A 90 15.37 13.01 -32.40
CA LEU A 90 15.65 14.34 -32.91
C LEU A 90 17.16 14.54 -32.92
N LEU A 91 17.74 14.54 -34.12
CA LEU A 91 19.18 14.79 -34.35
C LEU A 91 19.36 16.13 -35.02
N VAL A 92 20.16 17.00 -34.39
CA VAL A 92 20.55 18.31 -34.92
C VAL A 92 22.06 18.44 -34.83
N PRO A 93 22.79 18.21 -35.97
CA PRO A 93 24.25 18.26 -36.00
C PRO A 93 24.83 19.65 -35.66
N ASP A 94 24.13 20.71 -36.07
CA ASP A 94 24.52 22.11 -35.77
C ASP A 94 23.25 22.96 -35.54
N LEU A 95 23.00 23.31 -34.28
CA LEU A 95 21.84 24.09 -33.88
C LEU A 95 21.84 25.52 -34.46
N THR A 96 23.00 26.04 -34.84
CA THR A 96 23.10 27.40 -35.45
C THR A 96 22.57 27.42 -36.90
N LYS A 97 22.48 26.24 -37.55
CA LYS A 97 22.00 26.05 -38.91
C LYS A 97 20.56 25.58 -38.96
N ASP A 98 19.91 25.32 -37.84
CA ASP A 98 18.52 24.86 -37.74
C ASP A 98 17.60 26.04 -37.37
N ASP A 99 16.72 26.43 -38.31
CA ASP A 99 15.82 27.59 -38.13
C ASP A 99 14.89 27.45 -36.91
N ARG A 100 14.67 26.26 -36.39
CA ARG A 100 13.84 26.01 -35.21
C ARG A 100 14.55 26.43 -33.91
N PHE A 101 15.89 26.35 -33.87
CA PHE A 101 16.65 26.42 -32.64
C PHE A 101 17.76 27.50 -32.64
N SER A 102 18.13 28.01 -33.82
CA SER A 102 19.23 28.99 -33.97
C SER A 102 19.00 30.24 -33.13
N ASP A 103 17.76 30.58 -32.82
CA ASP A 103 17.38 31.76 -32.04
C ASP A 103 17.38 31.54 -30.52
N TYR A 104 17.60 30.34 -30.03
CA TYR A 104 17.61 30.04 -28.59
C TYR A 104 18.82 30.67 -27.89
N ASP A 105 18.61 31.17 -26.69
CA ASP A 105 19.67 31.81 -25.91
C ASP A 105 20.88 30.90 -25.68
N MET A 106 20.64 29.59 -25.42
CA MET A 106 21.71 28.60 -25.22
C MET A 106 22.55 28.37 -26.51
N VAL A 107 22.05 28.74 -27.68
CA VAL A 107 22.74 28.62 -28.96
C VAL A 107 23.47 29.92 -29.29
N LYS A 108 22.84 31.09 -29.05
CA LYS A 108 23.40 32.41 -29.35
C LYS A 108 24.43 32.89 -28.33
N SER A 109 24.26 32.47 -27.09
CA SER A 109 25.07 32.92 -25.94
C SER A 109 25.65 31.69 -25.21
N ALA A 110 26.51 31.95 -24.22
CA ALA A 110 27.02 30.86 -23.37
C ALA A 110 25.83 30.02 -22.82
N PRO A 111 25.94 28.70 -22.87
CA PRO A 111 27.13 27.86 -23.13
C PRO A 111 27.47 27.60 -24.61
N ASN A 112 26.78 28.22 -25.57
CA ASN A 112 27.00 28.06 -27.01
C ASN A 112 26.80 26.62 -27.50
N VAL A 113 25.68 26.02 -27.18
CA VAL A 113 25.33 24.67 -27.64
C VAL A 113 25.29 24.59 -29.16
N ARG A 114 25.90 23.57 -29.74
CA ARG A 114 25.98 23.35 -31.19
C ARG A 114 25.27 22.06 -31.62
N PHE A 115 25.46 21.00 -30.91
CA PHE A 115 24.91 19.69 -31.22
C PHE A 115 23.83 19.29 -30.22
N TYR A 116 22.78 18.62 -30.74
CA TYR A 116 21.73 18.02 -29.93
C TYR A 116 21.30 16.68 -30.53
N ALA A 117 21.23 15.66 -29.68
CA ALA A 117 20.55 14.40 -30.00
C ALA A 117 19.63 14.03 -28.83
N GLY A 118 18.32 14.00 -29.08
CA GLY A 118 17.33 13.71 -28.06
C GLY A 118 16.38 12.58 -28.50
N MET A 119 16.25 11.57 -27.65
CA MET A 119 15.34 10.45 -27.85
C MET A 119 14.15 10.55 -26.92
N PRO A 120 12.90 10.57 -27.44
CA PRO A 120 11.72 10.63 -26.59
C PRO A 120 11.57 9.38 -25.72
N LEU A 121 11.12 9.54 -24.50
CA LEU A 121 10.77 8.47 -23.56
C LEU A 121 9.29 8.12 -23.77
N ILE A 122 9.04 7.15 -24.63
CA ILE A 122 7.68 6.76 -25.01
C ILE A 122 7.22 5.59 -24.14
N THR A 123 6.16 5.81 -23.39
CA THR A 123 5.53 4.78 -22.54
C THR A 123 4.92 3.66 -23.40
N PRO A 124 4.62 2.48 -22.83
CA PRO A 124 3.91 1.41 -23.54
C PRO A 124 2.54 1.82 -24.09
N THR A 125 1.94 2.89 -23.54
CA THR A 125 0.67 3.47 -24.01
C THR A 125 0.84 4.54 -25.09
N GLY A 126 2.09 4.79 -25.55
CA GLY A 126 2.38 5.71 -26.66
C GLY A 126 2.51 7.19 -26.27
N HIS A 127 2.70 7.50 -24.98
CA HIS A 127 2.88 8.88 -24.50
C HIS A 127 4.36 9.20 -24.31
N SER A 128 4.82 10.30 -24.90
CA SER A 128 6.18 10.80 -24.72
C SER A 128 6.24 11.70 -23.48
N ILE A 129 6.75 11.17 -22.35
CA ILE A 129 6.73 11.85 -21.05
C ILE A 129 8.00 12.64 -20.73
N GLY A 130 9.05 12.42 -21.51
CA GLY A 130 10.37 13.05 -21.31
C GLY A 130 11.32 12.67 -22.42
N THR A 131 12.62 12.91 -22.22
CA THR A 131 13.68 12.60 -23.19
C THR A 131 14.96 12.13 -22.51
N LEU A 132 15.71 11.27 -23.20
CA LEU A 132 17.14 11.07 -23.02
C LEU A 132 17.88 11.89 -24.05
N CYS A 133 18.74 12.81 -23.62
CA CYS A 133 19.43 13.74 -24.50
C CYS A 133 20.94 13.73 -24.30
N THR A 134 21.67 14.03 -25.39
CA THR A 134 23.07 14.39 -25.36
C THR A 134 23.29 15.71 -26.09
N VAL A 135 24.21 16.51 -25.59
CA VAL A 135 24.49 17.86 -26.04
C VAL A 135 25.99 18.08 -26.17
N ASP A 136 26.40 18.83 -27.18
CA ASP A 136 27.79 19.23 -27.34
C ASP A 136 27.89 20.72 -27.71
N PHE A 137 29.07 21.31 -27.45
CA PHE A 137 29.41 22.70 -27.77
C PHE A 137 30.12 22.84 -29.11
N GLU A 138 30.29 21.70 -29.82
CA GLU A 138 30.85 21.64 -31.17
C GLU A 138 29.83 20.93 -32.10
N GLU A 139 29.92 21.24 -33.41
CA GLU A 139 29.17 20.53 -34.46
C GLU A 139 29.59 19.06 -34.48
N ARG A 140 28.59 18.15 -34.60
CA ARG A 140 28.87 16.72 -34.51
C ARG A 140 27.89 15.91 -35.38
N ASP A 141 28.42 14.89 -35.99
CA ASP A 141 27.65 13.80 -36.60
C ASP A 141 27.75 12.53 -35.76
N ILE A 142 26.66 11.78 -35.69
CA ILE A 142 26.63 10.47 -35.00
C ILE A 142 26.32 9.34 -35.98
N THR A 143 26.99 8.22 -35.78
CA THR A 143 26.82 7.01 -36.58
C THR A 143 25.46 6.35 -36.32
N LEU A 144 25.01 5.51 -37.27
CA LEU A 144 23.79 4.71 -37.10
C LEU A 144 23.83 3.83 -35.84
N ASN A 145 25.02 3.32 -35.46
CA ASN A 145 25.20 2.53 -34.24
C ASN A 145 24.95 3.39 -33.00
N GLN A 146 25.41 4.63 -32.97
CA GLN A 146 25.18 5.56 -31.85
C GLN A 146 23.69 5.96 -31.78
N GLN A 147 23.02 6.19 -32.91
CA GLN A 147 21.58 6.44 -32.93
C GLN A 147 20.79 5.25 -32.38
N GLU A 148 21.17 4.01 -32.78
CA GLU A 148 20.54 2.81 -32.28
C GLU A 148 20.82 2.60 -30.76
N ALA A 149 22.02 2.96 -30.29
CA ALA A 149 22.31 2.95 -28.86
C ALA A 149 21.41 3.89 -28.07
N MET A 150 21.16 5.12 -28.57
CA MET A 150 20.22 6.06 -27.95
C MET A 150 18.80 5.48 -27.86
N ARG A 151 18.31 4.80 -28.91
CA ARG A 151 17.00 4.13 -28.88
C ARG A 151 16.93 3.06 -27.80
N ARG A 152 17.97 2.24 -27.69
CA ARG A 152 18.03 1.18 -26.66
C ARG A 152 18.12 1.75 -25.25
N LEU A 153 18.91 2.79 -25.04
CA LEU A 153 19.04 3.45 -23.75
C LEU A 153 17.72 4.13 -23.33
N SER A 154 17.03 4.82 -24.25
CA SER A 154 15.74 5.41 -23.96
C SER A 154 14.68 4.35 -23.58
N HIS A 155 14.70 3.19 -24.26
CA HIS A 155 13.85 2.06 -23.89
C HIS A 155 14.21 1.49 -22.50
N GLN A 156 15.51 1.47 -22.14
CA GLN A 156 15.91 1.08 -20.78
C GLN A 156 15.38 2.07 -19.73
N VAL A 157 15.45 3.38 -19.98
CA VAL A 157 14.85 4.39 -19.09
C VAL A 157 13.36 4.11 -18.87
N VAL A 158 12.61 3.88 -19.94
CA VAL A 158 11.17 3.57 -19.84
C VAL A 158 10.94 2.26 -19.06
N THR A 159 11.75 1.24 -19.31
CA THR A 159 11.68 -0.04 -18.56
C THR A 159 11.90 0.16 -17.07
N GLN A 160 12.86 0.99 -16.69
CA GLN A 160 13.11 1.32 -15.28
C GLN A 160 11.94 2.09 -14.64
N LEU A 161 11.30 2.98 -15.39
CA LEU A 161 10.10 3.68 -14.93
C LEU A 161 8.93 2.72 -14.67
N GLU A 162 8.69 1.78 -15.60
CA GLU A 162 7.65 0.76 -15.44
C GLU A 162 7.93 -0.15 -14.22
N LEU A 163 9.18 -0.57 -14.06
CA LEU A 163 9.58 -1.37 -12.90
C LEU A 163 9.36 -0.61 -11.59
N ARG A 164 9.79 0.65 -11.53
CA ARG A 164 9.61 1.53 -10.38
C ARG A 164 8.12 1.67 -10.01
N ARG A 165 7.25 1.93 -10.99
CA ARG A 165 5.80 2.01 -10.81
C ARG A 165 5.24 0.71 -10.25
N THR A 166 5.59 -0.42 -10.88
CA THR A 166 5.13 -1.75 -10.45
C THR A 166 5.53 -2.07 -9.01
N VAL A 167 6.74 -1.72 -8.60
CA VAL A 167 7.22 -1.93 -7.21
C VAL A 167 6.38 -1.10 -6.23
N VAL A 168 6.09 0.15 -6.54
CA VAL A 168 5.26 1.02 -5.68
C VAL A 168 3.82 0.48 -5.59
N GLU A 169 3.23 0.07 -6.70
CA GLU A 169 1.89 -0.52 -6.74
C GLU A 169 1.81 -1.82 -5.91
N MET A 170 2.82 -2.69 -6.04
CA MET A 170 2.91 -3.92 -5.25
C MET A 170 3.04 -3.65 -3.74
N ASP A 171 3.87 -2.69 -3.34
CA ASP A 171 4.04 -2.32 -1.93
C ASP A 171 2.73 -1.80 -1.32
N ASN A 172 2.00 -0.96 -2.06
CA ASN A 172 0.69 -0.46 -1.64
C ASN A 172 -0.36 -1.59 -1.54
N ALA A 173 -0.36 -2.53 -2.48
CA ALA A 173 -1.25 -3.68 -2.45
C ALA A 173 -0.94 -4.61 -1.26
N ILE A 174 0.34 -4.84 -0.95
CA ILE A 174 0.78 -5.61 0.21
C ILE A 174 0.30 -4.94 1.51
N LYS A 175 0.53 -3.65 1.68
CA LYS A 175 0.09 -2.88 2.86
C LYS A 175 -1.43 -2.94 3.06
N SER A 176 -2.19 -2.81 1.98
CA SER A 176 -3.66 -2.92 2.02
C SER A 176 -4.13 -4.32 2.42
N ARG A 177 -3.52 -5.37 1.84
CA ARG A 177 -3.79 -6.77 2.20
C ARG A 177 -3.50 -7.04 3.68
N ASP A 178 -2.36 -6.57 4.18
CA ASP A 178 -1.94 -6.82 5.55
C ASP A 178 -2.89 -6.14 6.56
N LYS A 179 -3.34 -4.93 6.23
CA LYS A 179 -4.38 -4.24 7.02
C LYS A 179 -5.69 -5.04 7.06
N MET A 180 -6.19 -5.46 5.90
CA MET A 180 -7.41 -6.29 5.83
C MET A 180 -7.27 -7.61 6.59
N HIS A 181 -6.10 -8.25 6.51
CA HIS A 181 -5.83 -9.48 7.24
C HIS A 181 -5.88 -9.27 8.76
N GLN A 182 -5.31 -8.18 9.27
CA GLN A 182 -5.37 -7.84 10.70
C GLN A 182 -6.81 -7.58 11.17
N GLU A 183 -7.60 -6.85 10.39
CA GLU A 183 -9.02 -6.60 10.69
C GLU A 183 -9.82 -7.91 10.73
N LEU A 184 -9.60 -8.80 9.76
CA LEU A 184 -10.27 -10.12 9.73
C LEU A 184 -9.90 -11.00 10.92
N VAL A 185 -8.63 -11.03 11.32
CA VAL A 185 -8.17 -11.78 12.50
C VAL A 185 -8.81 -11.23 13.77
N ALA A 186 -8.89 -9.92 13.92
CA ALA A 186 -9.51 -9.27 15.07
C ALA A 186 -11.03 -9.58 15.14
N GLU A 187 -11.72 -9.51 14.01
CA GLU A 187 -13.16 -9.81 13.92
C GLU A 187 -13.43 -11.28 14.23
N LYS A 188 -12.61 -12.20 13.69
CA LYS A 188 -12.70 -13.63 13.98
C LYS A 188 -12.48 -13.91 15.46
N SER A 189 -11.47 -13.31 16.10
CA SER A 189 -11.23 -13.43 17.54
C SER A 189 -12.43 -12.97 18.35
N ARG A 190 -13.01 -11.82 18.00
CA ARG A 190 -14.19 -11.30 18.67
C ARG A 190 -15.41 -12.21 18.51
N SER A 191 -15.61 -12.75 17.32
CA SER A 191 -16.69 -13.71 17.06
C SER A 191 -16.51 -15.02 17.87
N ASP A 192 -15.29 -15.53 17.92
CA ASP A 192 -14.95 -16.72 18.71
C ASP A 192 -15.19 -16.48 20.21
N GLU A 193 -14.83 -15.31 20.73
CA GLU A 193 -15.06 -14.92 22.11
C GLU A 193 -16.56 -14.83 22.45
N LEU A 194 -17.35 -14.21 21.59
CA LEU A 194 -18.81 -14.15 21.75
C LEU A 194 -19.46 -15.53 21.74
N LEU A 195 -19.00 -16.43 20.87
CA LEU A 195 -19.49 -17.81 20.80
C LEU A 195 -19.19 -18.58 22.09
N LEU A 196 -17.98 -18.40 22.66
CA LEU A 196 -17.57 -19.03 23.91
C LEU A 196 -18.31 -18.51 25.15
N ASN A 197 -18.86 -17.28 25.09
CA ASN A 197 -19.70 -16.74 26.16
C ASN A 197 -21.09 -17.39 26.21
N ILE A 198 -21.53 -18.01 25.12
CA ILE A 198 -22.86 -18.60 24.98
C ILE A 198 -22.82 -20.13 25.06
N LEU A 199 -21.75 -20.76 24.56
CA LEU A 199 -21.62 -22.21 24.43
C LEU A 199 -20.37 -22.73 25.14
N PRO A 200 -20.45 -23.90 25.77
CA PRO A 200 -19.28 -24.60 26.29
C PRO A 200 -18.24 -24.84 25.20
N LYS A 201 -16.94 -24.74 25.56
CA LYS A 201 -15.82 -24.81 24.63
C LYS A 201 -15.86 -25.99 23.67
N LYS A 202 -16.26 -27.20 24.16
CA LYS A 202 -16.41 -28.42 23.32
C LYS A 202 -17.51 -28.27 22.27
N ILE A 203 -18.63 -27.70 22.67
CA ILE A 203 -19.81 -27.52 21.78
C ILE A 203 -19.50 -26.41 20.75
N ALA A 204 -18.91 -25.31 21.17
CA ALA A 204 -18.47 -24.24 20.28
C ALA A 204 -17.45 -24.76 19.23
N SER A 205 -16.50 -25.60 19.63
CA SER A 205 -15.52 -26.19 18.72
C SER A 205 -16.16 -27.17 17.73
N GLU A 206 -17.12 -28.00 18.19
CA GLU A 206 -17.85 -28.91 17.34
C GLU A 206 -18.71 -28.16 16.31
N LEU A 207 -19.47 -27.16 16.76
CA LEU A 207 -20.31 -26.34 15.89
C LEU A 207 -19.46 -25.62 14.80
N ARG A 208 -18.28 -25.13 15.15
CA ARG A 208 -17.37 -24.46 14.22
C ARG A 208 -16.82 -25.41 13.15
N ASN A 209 -16.50 -26.65 13.54
CA ASN A 209 -15.86 -27.60 12.64
C ASN A 209 -16.82 -28.35 11.74
N THR A 210 -18.06 -28.58 12.21
CA THR A 210 -19.04 -29.46 11.55
C THR A 210 -20.37 -28.76 11.21
N GLU A 211 -20.51 -27.47 11.59
CA GLU A 211 -21.74 -26.66 11.45
C GLU A 211 -22.97 -27.27 12.15
N LYS A 212 -22.79 -28.37 12.86
CA LYS A 212 -23.83 -29.08 13.59
C LYS A 212 -23.26 -29.59 14.90
N VAL A 213 -24.14 -29.74 15.87
CA VAL A 213 -23.86 -30.42 17.16
C VAL A 213 -24.74 -31.66 17.24
N GLU A 214 -24.13 -32.83 17.39
CA GLU A 214 -24.87 -34.06 17.54
C GLU A 214 -25.40 -34.20 19.00
N PRO A 215 -26.71 -34.51 19.19
CA PRO A 215 -27.27 -34.75 20.49
C PRO A 215 -26.55 -35.90 21.20
N ARG A 216 -26.17 -35.69 22.45
CA ARG A 216 -25.47 -36.69 23.26
C ARG A 216 -26.28 -37.03 24.49
N PHE A 217 -26.35 -38.36 24.81
CA PHE A 217 -26.96 -38.84 26.04
C PHE A 217 -25.88 -38.98 27.13
N TYR A 218 -26.20 -38.52 28.33
CA TYR A 218 -25.34 -38.63 29.51
C TYR A 218 -26.10 -39.45 30.57
N ASN A 219 -25.48 -40.52 31.08
CA ASN A 219 -26.10 -41.39 32.07
C ASN A 219 -26.35 -40.71 33.41
N SER A 220 -25.49 -39.80 33.78
CA SER A 220 -25.56 -39.05 35.04
C SER A 220 -24.89 -37.68 34.94
N ALA A 221 -25.58 -36.66 35.43
CA ALA A 221 -25.06 -35.29 35.54
C ALA A 221 -25.66 -34.61 36.76
N THR A 222 -25.03 -33.61 37.28
CA THR A 222 -25.57 -32.77 38.38
C THR A 222 -25.74 -31.35 37.88
N ILE A 223 -26.97 -30.85 37.99
CA ILE A 223 -27.31 -29.48 37.60
C ILE A 223 -27.47 -28.66 38.88
N MET A 224 -26.89 -27.46 38.93
CA MET A 224 -27.05 -26.49 39.99
C MET A 224 -27.78 -25.27 39.50
N PHE A 225 -28.74 -24.79 40.26
CA PHE A 225 -29.35 -23.47 40.10
C PHE A 225 -29.03 -22.66 41.34
N GLY A 226 -28.40 -21.50 41.14
CA GLY A 226 -28.18 -20.48 42.18
C GLY A 226 -29.09 -19.30 41.89
N ASP A 227 -29.75 -18.76 42.91
CA ASP A 227 -30.65 -17.61 42.77
C ASP A 227 -30.40 -16.60 43.91
N PHE A 228 -30.60 -15.31 43.66
CA PHE A 228 -30.38 -14.28 44.64
C PHE A 228 -31.61 -14.08 45.52
N ALA A 229 -31.49 -14.36 46.83
CA ALA A 229 -32.58 -14.16 47.80
C ALA A 229 -32.99 -12.66 47.83
N GLY A 230 -34.26 -12.38 47.53
CA GLY A 230 -34.82 -11.02 47.57
C GLY A 230 -34.45 -10.13 46.39
N PHE A 231 -33.95 -10.68 45.27
CA PHE A 231 -33.54 -9.90 44.10
C PHE A 231 -34.63 -8.98 43.54
N THR A 232 -35.88 -9.44 43.51
CA THR A 232 -37.00 -8.60 43.02
C THR A 232 -37.11 -7.26 43.80
N LYS A 233 -37.02 -7.31 45.10
CA LYS A 233 -37.04 -6.08 45.93
C LYS A 233 -35.82 -5.20 45.71
N LEU A 234 -34.65 -5.81 45.51
CA LEU A 234 -33.41 -5.11 45.18
C LEU A 234 -33.53 -4.42 43.79
N ALA A 235 -34.04 -5.11 42.83
CA ALA A 235 -34.24 -4.61 41.46
C ALA A 235 -35.20 -3.40 41.40
N GLU A 236 -36.24 -3.38 42.26
CA GLU A 236 -37.15 -2.25 42.35
C GLU A 236 -36.52 -0.97 42.93
N GLN A 237 -35.42 -1.12 43.70
CA GLN A 237 -34.74 -0.02 44.40
C GLN A 237 -33.48 0.49 43.71
N MET A 238 -32.97 -0.25 42.75
CA MET A 238 -31.71 0.07 42.09
C MET A 238 -31.91 0.69 40.68
N GLN A 239 -30.98 1.54 40.27
CA GLN A 239 -30.89 1.97 38.88
C GLN A 239 -30.53 0.79 37.98
N PRO A 240 -31.11 0.67 36.76
CA PRO A 240 -30.87 -0.47 35.88
C PRO A 240 -29.39 -0.76 35.58
N LYS A 241 -28.59 0.29 35.42
CA LYS A 241 -27.15 0.15 35.18
C LYS A 241 -26.45 -0.47 36.38
N SER A 242 -26.71 0.03 37.57
CA SER A 242 -26.10 -0.49 38.82
C SER A 242 -26.50 -1.94 39.08
N LEU A 243 -27.74 -2.32 38.73
CA LEU A 243 -28.22 -3.68 38.84
C LEU A 243 -27.46 -4.63 37.93
N ILE A 244 -27.25 -4.23 36.65
CA ILE A 244 -26.49 -5.02 35.68
C ILE A 244 -25.01 -5.14 36.11
N ASP A 245 -24.40 -4.04 36.57
CA ASP A 245 -23.03 -4.04 37.06
C ASP A 245 -22.85 -4.98 38.27
N LEU A 246 -23.81 -4.98 39.18
CA LEU A 246 -23.84 -5.87 40.33
C LEU A 246 -23.93 -7.36 39.91
N LEU A 247 -24.89 -7.71 39.05
CA LEU A 247 -25.02 -9.06 38.52
C LEU A 247 -23.75 -9.52 37.77
N HIS A 248 -23.16 -8.65 37.00
CA HIS A 248 -21.91 -8.93 36.29
C HIS A 248 -20.77 -9.26 37.28
N GLN A 249 -20.64 -8.50 38.35
CA GLN A 249 -19.64 -8.72 39.39
C GLN A 249 -19.80 -10.10 40.05
N TYR A 250 -21.01 -10.44 40.48
CA TYR A 250 -21.28 -11.74 41.11
C TYR A 250 -21.11 -12.90 40.17
N PHE A 251 -21.68 -12.82 38.95
CA PHE A 251 -21.56 -13.90 37.97
C PHE A 251 -20.12 -14.12 37.51
N SER A 252 -19.29 -13.08 37.47
CA SER A 252 -17.85 -13.23 37.18
C SER A 252 -17.13 -13.99 38.27
N VAL A 253 -17.50 -13.79 39.52
CA VAL A 253 -16.97 -14.58 40.66
C VAL A 253 -17.45 -16.04 40.55
N PHE A 254 -18.74 -16.27 40.26
CA PHE A 254 -19.29 -17.60 40.11
C PHE A 254 -18.64 -18.36 38.97
N ASP A 255 -18.37 -17.67 37.81
CA ASP A 255 -17.68 -18.25 36.67
C ASP A 255 -16.28 -18.77 37.04
N ASN A 256 -15.55 -18.05 37.88
CA ASN A 256 -14.24 -18.48 38.40
C ASN A 256 -14.35 -19.68 39.34
N ILE A 257 -15.35 -19.69 40.23
CA ILE A 257 -15.57 -20.78 41.20
C ILE A 257 -15.96 -22.07 40.43
N VAL A 258 -16.94 -22.02 39.52
CA VAL A 258 -17.39 -23.22 38.81
C VAL A 258 -16.25 -23.76 37.92
N ALA A 259 -15.44 -22.90 37.28
CA ALA A 259 -14.27 -23.32 36.52
C ALA A 259 -13.22 -24.04 37.37
N LYS A 260 -12.95 -23.56 38.61
CA LYS A 260 -12.04 -24.17 39.57
C LYS A 260 -12.46 -25.61 39.97
N HIS A 261 -13.76 -25.85 40.03
CA HIS A 261 -14.31 -27.15 40.37
C HIS A 261 -14.67 -28.05 39.20
N ASN A 262 -14.29 -27.67 37.93
CA ASN A 262 -14.63 -28.35 36.70
C ASN A 262 -16.15 -28.53 36.53
N VAL A 263 -16.92 -27.53 36.92
CA VAL A 263 -18.36 -27.39 36.67
C VAL A 263 -18.54 -26.45 35.49
N GLU A 264 -19.36 -26.80 34.55
CA GLU A 264 -19.57 -26.04 33.31
C GLU A 264 -20.74 -25.06 33.50
N LYS A 265 -20.52 -23.77 33.24
CA LYS A 265 -21.61 -22.80 33.16
C LYS A 265 -22.47 -23.10 31.94
N LEU A 266 -23.78 -23.14 32.12
CA LEU A 266 -24.73 -23.29 31.01
C LEU A 266 -25.26 -21.94 30.54
N LYS A 267 -25.89 -21.19 31.45
CA LYS A 267 -26.47 -19.87 31.17
C LYS A 267 -26.87 -19.14 32.45
N THR A 268 -27.18 -17.86 32.33
CA THR A 268 -27.93 -17.11 33.33
C THR A 268 -29.37 -16.92 32.87
N ILE A 269 -30.33 -16.91 33.78
CA ILE A 269 -31.77 -16.73 33.52
C ILE A 269 -32.24 -15.63 34.48
N GLY A 270 -32.17 -14.37 34.04
CA GLY A 270 -32.38 -13.23 34.91
C GLY A 270 -31.26 -13.16 35.99
N ASP A 271 -31.65 -13.28 37.23
CA ASP A 271 -30.77 -13.36 38.41
C ASP A 271 -30.35 -14.80 38.75
N ALA A 272 -30.88 -15.81 38.10
CA ALA A 272 -30.50 -17.19 38.36
C ALA A 272 -29.26 -17.60 37.52
N TYR A 273 -28.33 -18.30 38.20
CA TYR A 273 -27.12 -18.87 37.62
C TYR A 273 -27.28 -20.39 37.43
N MET A 274 -27.12 -20.88 36.23
CA MET A 274 -27.28 -22.30 35.89
C MET A 274 -25.95 -22.91 35.45
N CYS A 275 -25.53 -23.98 36.12
CA CYS A 275 -24.32 -24.72 35.76
C CYS A 275 -24.54 -26.26 35.89
N VAL A 276 -23.63 -27.03 35.28
CA VAL A 276 -23.70 -28.49 35.24
C VAL A 276 -22.33 -29.12 35.40
N ALA A 277 -22.26 -30.25 36.08
CA ALA A 277 -21.08 -31.10 36.09
C ALA A 277 -21.42 -32.51 35.55
N GLY A 278 -20.45 -33.14 34.84
CA GLY A 278 -20.65 -34.40 34.13
C GLY A 278 -21.07 -34.23 32.67
N VAL A 279 -21.16 -32.99 32.20
CA VAL A 279 -21.49 -32.57 30.82
C VAL A 279 -20.60 -31.38 30.47
N PRO A 280 -20.03 -31.25 29.25
CA PRO A 280 -20.03 -32.22 28.12
C PRO A 280 -18.97 -33.32 28.26
N ALA A 281 -18.27 -33.37 29.37
CA ALA A 281 -17.37 -34.46 29.70
C ALA A 281 -17.90 -35.24 30.90
N GLU A 282 -18.03 -36.55 30.74
CA GLU A 282 -18.44 -37.42 31.84
C GLU A 282 -17.43 -37.37 33.00
N SER A 283 -17.92 -37.25 34.20
CA SER A 283 -17.13 -37.25 35.42
C SER A 283 -17.84 -38.01 36.54
N ARG A 284 -17.18 -39.00 37.15
CA ARG A 284 -17.75 -39.75 38.27
C ARG A 284 -17.90 -38.90 39.55
N GLY A 285 -17.17 -37.81 39.64
CA GLY A 285 -17.18 -36.87 40.80
C GLY A 285 -18.11 -35.67 40.61
N HIS A 286 -18.98 -35.65 39.59
CA HIS A 286 -19.80 -34.50 39.23
C HIS A 286 -20.63 -33.93 40.39
N ALA A 287 -21.23 -34.80 41.23
CA ALA A 287 -22.05 -34.40 42.36
C ALA A 287 -21.21 -33.70 43.47
N ILE A 288 -20.03 -34.24 43.77
CA ILE A 288 -19.13 -33.67 44.77
C ILE A 288 -18.59 -32.31 44.27
N ALA A 289 -18.17 -32.22 43.03
CA ALA A 289 -17.69 -30.99 42.40
C ALA A 289 -18.74 -29.88 42.48
N THR A 290 -20.00 -30.22 42.16
CA THR A 290 -21.12 -29.26 42.20
C THR A 290 -21.40 -28.80 43.64
N CYS A 291 -21.38 -29.72 44.62
CA CYS A 291 -21.55 -29.36 46.00
C CYS A 291 -20.45 -28.46 46.55
N LEU A 292 -19.19 -28.73 46.19
CA LEU A 292 -18.06 -27.87 46.61
C LEU A 292 -18.17 -26.47 45.97
N ALA A 293 -18.53 -26.42 44.69
CA ALA A 293 -18.76 -25.13 44.00
C ALA A 293 -19.90 -24.33 44.68
N SER A 294 -21.03 -25.01 45.00
CA SER A 294 -22.15 -24.31 45.64
C SER A 294 -21.85 -23.79 47.03
N LEU A 295 -21.05 -24.50 47.82
CA LEU A 295 -20.61 -24.05 49.14
C LEU A 295 -19.65 -22.86 49.05
N GLU A 296 -18.79 -22.83 48.02
CA GLU A 296 -17.89 -21.70 47.78
C GLU A 296 -18.62 -20.45 47.28
N ILE A 297 -19.68 -20.64 46.47
CA ILE A 297 -20.56 -19.55 45.98
C ILE A 297 -21.35 -18.90 47.15
N GLN A 298 -21.72 -19.67 48.18
CA GLN A 298 -22.48 -19.18 49.31
C GLN A 298 -21.66 -18.43 50.35
N ASN A 299 -20.33 -18.55 50.34
CA ASN A 299 -19.42 -17.87 51.25
C ASN A 299 -18.88 -16.57 50.65
#